data_f8b4a3df7d642b9f4a570b4c1ec9dad5
#
_entry.id   f8b4a3df7d642b9f4a570b4c1ec9dad5
#
_cell.length_a   1.000
_cell.length_b   1.000
_cell.length_c   1.000
_cell.angle_alpha   90.00
_cell.angle_beta   90.00
_cell.angle_gamma   90.00
#
_symmetry.space_group_name_H-M   'P 1'
#
loop_
_entity.id
_entity.type
_entity.pdbx_description
1 polymer ?
#
loop_
_entity_poly.entity_id
_entity_poly.type
_entity_poly.pdbx_seq_one_letter_code
_entity_poly.pdbx_strand_id
1 'polypeptide(L)'
;MKALKTLVSILCVCSLCSCTPAQENKTDDGKNAVIETIMTRRSVRKYQPQAVNRDTMQIIMDCGINAPNAINRQAWEVRIVDNPEVIQKLTELYLKDNPKEAENPNFKNMFRNAPTVAFIANDTSFAYSPVDCGLMAENMILSAWSMGIGSVCLGGPARFMKSNPEANAYLKEMGFSENYDLLLCIGFGYPAETPKAKPRDAAKVKFMD
;
A
#
# COMPACT_ATOMS: atom_id res chain seq x y z
N MET A 1 -60.94 46.47 30.49
CA MET A 1 -60.00 46.20 29.43
C MET A 1 -59.02 45.19 29.95
N LYS A 2 -59.10 43.89 29.45
CA LYS A 2 -58.33 42.74 29.98
C LYS A 2 -57.00 42.65 29.25
N ALA A 3 -55.91 42.69 29.98
CA ALA A 3 -54.57 42.44 29.46
C ALA A 3 -54.30 40.97 29.37
N LEU A 4 -54.01 40.47 28.16
CA LEU A 4 -53.66 39.10 27.85
C LEU A 4 -52.14 38.89 28.04
N LYS A 5 -51.76 38.11 29.01
CA LYS A 5 -50.34 37.73 29.23
C LYS A 5 -50.02 36.52 28.36
N THR A 6 -49.16 36.71 27.35
CA THR A 6 -48.65 35.66 26.52
C THR A 6 -47.47 35.00 27.22
N LEU A 7 -47.59 33.71 27.55
CA LEU A 7 -46.51 32.86 28.13
C LEU A 7 -45.70 32.28 26.96
N VAL A 8 -44.46 32.70 26.84
CA VAL A 8 -43.51 32.11 25.87
C VAL A 8 -42.81 30.93 26.56
N SER A 9 -43.20 29.71 26.16
CA SER A 9 -42.47 28.48 26.56
C SER A 9 -41.23 28.33 25.70
N ILE A 10 -40.06 28.46 26.27
CA ILE A 10 -38.78 28.13 25.65
C ILE A 10 -38.59 26.60 25.74
N LEU A 11 -38.77 25.92 24.61
CA LEU A 11 -38.47 24.50 24.48
C LEU A 11 -36.96 24.31 24.31
N CYS A 12 -36.28 23.87 25.39
CA CYS A 12 -34.87 23.52 25.36
C CYS A 12 -34.73 22.13 24.68
N VAL A 13 -34.36 22.13 23.39
CA VAL A 13 -34.04 20.88 22.67
C VAL A 13 -32.66 20.44 23.10
N CYS A 14 -32.57 19.53 24.06
CA CYS A 14 -31.33 18.79 24.35
C CYS A 14 -31.03 17.88 23.16
N SER A 15 -30.06 18.30 22.32
CA SER A 15 -29.44 17.42 21.31
C SER A 15 -28.68 16.30 22.05
N LEU A 16 -29.33 15.15 22.15
CA LEU A 16 -28.65 13.90 22.55
C LEU A 16 -27.68 13.54 21.42
N CYS A 17 -26.40 13.81 21.67
CA CYS A 17 -25.31 13.30 20.84
C CYS A 17 -25.31 11.77 21.01
N SER A 18 -26.00 11.07 20.10
CA SER A 18 -25.92 9.61 20.01
C SER A 18 -24.54 9.25 19.51
N CYS A 19 -23.64 8.84 20.41
CA CYS A 19 -22.46 8.08 20.03
C CYS A 19 -22.95 6.76 19.45
N THR A 20 -23.00 6.65 18.13
CA THR A 20 -23.21 5.39 17.44
C THR A 20 -22.01 4.50 17.73
N PRO A 21 -22.17 3.31 18.32
CA PRO A 21 -21.03 2.38 18.50
C PRO A 21 -20.48 2.03 17.12
N ALA A 22 -19.15 1.92 17.04
CA ALA A 22 -18.49 1.51 15.81
C ALA A 22 -19.09 0.19 15.31
N GLN A 23 -19.54 0.19 14.07
CA GLN A 23 -20.17 -0.98 13.46
C GLN A 23 -19.12 -2.09 13.32
N GLU A 24 -19.30 -3.20 14.08
CA GLU A 24 -18.45 -4.39 13.91
C GLU A 24 -18.67 -4.96 12.50
N ASN A 25 -17.66 -4.84 11.64
CA ASN A 25 -17.62 -5.56 10.36
C ASN A 25 -17.38 -7.05 10.63
N LYS A 26 -18.42 -7.81 10.86
CA LYS A 26 -18.37 -9.28 10.99
C LYS A 26 -18.58 -9.90 9.60
N THR A 27 -17.79 -10.94 9.29
CA THR A 27 -18.09 -11.87 8.21
C THR A 27 -19.29 -12.75 8.61
N ASP A 28 -19.96 -13.41 7.64
CA ASP A 28 -21.13 -14.28 7.88
C ASP A 28 -20.86 -15.40 8.91
N ASP A 29 -19.60 -15.75 9.16
CA ASP A 29 -19.15 -16.75 10.14
C ASP A 29 -18.74 -16.14 11.50
N GLY A 30 -19.00 -14.87 11.74
CA GLY A 30 -18.71 -14.16 12.99
C GLY A 30 -17.27 -13.71 13.15
N LYS A 31 -16.39 -13.91 12.14
CA LYS A 31 -15.00 -13.43 12.15
C LYS A 31 -14.92 -11.96 11.75
N ASN A 32 -13.91 -11.27 12.28
CA ASN A 32 -13.62 -9.90 11.86
C ASN A 32 -12.80 -9.91 10.57
N ALA A 33 -13.38 -9.40 9.48
CA ALA A 33 -12.77 -9.41 8.15
C ALA A 33 -11.40 -8.71 8.09
N VAL A 34 -11.21 -7.64 8.87
CA VAL A 34 -9.94 -6.91 8.93
C VAL A 34 -8.86 -7.78 9.58
N ILE A 35 -9.18 -8.40 10.72
CA ILE A 35 -8.25 -9.31 11.41
C ILE A 35 -7.88 -10.48 10.50
N GLU A 36 -8.86 -11.08 9.82
CA GLU A 36 -8.63 -12.20 8.91
C GLU A 36 -7.71 -11.78 7.75
N THR A 37 -7.95 -10.64 7.12
CA THR A 37 -7.09 -10.09 6.06
C THR A 37 -5.65 -9.92 6.53
N ILE A 38 -5.44 -9.32 7.70
CA ILE A 38 -4.11 -9.12 8.29
C ILE A 38 -3.42 -10.47 8.55
N MET A 39 -4.13 -11.42 9.16
CA MET A 39 -3.56 -12.71 9.57
C MET A 39 -3.32 -13.66 8.40
N THR A 40 -4.08 -13.53 7.31
CA THR A 40 -3.97 -14.41 6.14
C THR A 40 -3.10 -13.86 5.01
N ARG A 41 -2.86 -12.55 4.96
CA ARG A 41 -2.03 -11.94 3.93
C ARG A 41 -0.63 -12.58 3.85
N ARG A 42 -0.17 -12.80 2.62
CA ARG A 42 1.17 -13.35 2.34
C ARG A 42 1.91 -12.53 1.28
N SER A 43 3.24 -12.56 1.34
CA SER A 43 4.07 -12.02 0.25
C SER A 43 4.11 -13.02 -0.89
N VAL A 44 3.38 -12.71 -1.97
CA VAL A 44 3.29 -13.50 -3.19
C VAL A 44 4.44 -13.14 -4.13
N ARG A 45 5.06 -14.13 -4.78
CA ARG A 45 6.21 -13.96 -5.70
C ARG A 45 6.06 -14.74 -7.00
N LYS A 46 4.89 -15.39 -7.18
CA LYS A 46 4.50 -16.00 -8.44
C LYS A 46 3.12 -15.49 -8.81
N TYR A 47 3.00 -14.97 -10.01
CA TYR A 47 1.81 -14.29 -10.48
C TYR A 47 1.37 -14.83 -11.83
N GLN A 48 0.09 -14.68 -12.14
CA GLN A 48 -0.42 -14.82 -13.49
C GLN A 48 0.16 -13.70 -14.38
N PRO A 49 0.27 -13.90 -15.71
CA PRO A 49 0.92 -12.93 -16.58
C PRO A 49 0.21 -11.58 -16.71
N GLN A 50 -1.12 -11.55 -16.49
CA GLN A 50 -1.92 -10.34 -16.69
C GLN A 50 -1.66 -9.30 -15.62
N ALA A 51 -1.61 -8.03 -16.03
CA ALA A 51 -1.57 -6.90 -15.11
C ALA A 51 -2.86 -6.81 -14.28
N VAL A 52 -2.77 -6.21 -13.10
CA VAL A 52 -3.96 -5.90 -12.30
C VAL A 52 -4.79 -4.86 -13.05
N ASN A 53 -6.11 -5.07 -13.07
CA ASN A 53 -7.03 -4.10 -13.68
C ASN A 53 -6.84 -2.71 -13.05
N ARG A 54 -6.84 -1.65 -13.86
CA ARG A 54 -6.57 -0.28 -13.39
C ARG A 54 -7.62 0.23 -12.42
N ASP A 55 -8.90 -0.15 -12.57
CA ASP A 55 -9.95 0.23 -11.61
C ASP A 55 -9.70 -0.43 -10.24
N THR A 56 -9.25 -1.70 -10.25
CA THR A 56 -8.84 -2.39 -9.01
C THR A 56 -7.60 -1.72 -8.40
N MET A 57 -6.62 -1.33 -9.21
CA MET A 57 -5.45 -0.59 -8.72
C MET A 57 -5.85 0.78 -8.16
N GLN A 58 -6.83 1.46 -8.75
CA GLN A 58 -7.34 2.72 -8.22
C GLN A 58 -7.92 2.54 -6.80
N ILE A 59 -8.75 1.50 -6.59
CA ILE A 59 -9.28 1.18 -5.25
C ILE A 59 -8.14 0.92 -4.25
N ILE A 60 -7.11 0.19 -4.66
CA ILE A 60 -5.93 -0.07 -3.83
C ILE A 60 -5.23 1.24 -3.47
N MET A 61 -5.08 2.14 -4.42
CA MET A 61 -4.47 3.47 -4.21
C MET A 61 -5.32 4.33 -3.26
N ASP A 62 -6.63 4.35 -3.45
CA ASP A 62 -7.57 5.09 -2.59
C ASP A 62 -7.51 4.59 -1.14
N CYS A 63 -7.41 3.27 -0.94
CA CYS A 63 -7.15 2.71 0.39
C CYS A 63 -5.79 3.15 0.94
N GLY A 64 -4.76 3.17 0.10
CA GLY A 64 -3.42 3.61 0.45
C GLY A 64 -3.39 5.03 0.99
N ILE A 65 -3.91 5.99 0.23
CA ILE A 65 -3.89 7.42 0.61
C ILE A 65 -4.76 7.73 1.83
N ASN A 66 -5.67 6.83 2.23
CA ASN A 66 -6.44 6.93 3.48
C ASN A 66 -5.66 6.48 4.72
N ALA A 67 -4.40 6.08 4.59
CA ALA A 67 -3.55 5.79 5.75
C ALA A 67 -3.32 7.04 6.61
N PRO A 68 -3.22 6.89 7.94
CA PRO A 68 -2.82 8.00 8.78
C PRO A 68 -1.41 8.46 8.42
N ASN A 69 -1.18 9.78 8.52
CA ASN A 69 0.11 10.38 8.25
C ASN A 69 0.34 11.59 9.13
N ALA A 70 1.59 11.91 9.38
CA ALA A 70 1.96 12.96 10.33
C ALA A 70 1.45 14.34 9.85
N ILE A 71 0.65 15.00 10.68
CA ILE A 71 0.07 16.34 10.47
C ILE A 71 -0.70 16.48 9.14
N ASN A 72 -1.18 15.40 8.58
CA ASN A 72 -1.81 15.36 7.26
C ASN A 72 -0.91 15.94 6.14
N ARG A 73 0.41 15.74 6.25
CA ARG A 73 1.38 16.27 5.28
C ARG A 73 1.35 15.53 3.95
N GLN A 74 0.90 14.26 3.95
CA GLN A 74 0.81 13.42 2.74
C GLN A 74 2.15 13.39 1.98
N ALA A 75 3.24 13.16 2.72
CA ALA A 75 4.62 13.26 2.24
C ALA A 75 5.06 12.02 1.44
N TRP A 76 4.21 11.56 0.52
CA TRP A 76 4.45 10.46 -0.41
C TRP A 76 4.05 10.84 -1.82
N GLU A 77 4.70 10.21 -2.79
CA GLU A 77 4.25 10.15 -4.17
C GLU A 77 4.30 8.71 -4.66
N VAL A 78 3.34 8.33 -5.49
CA VAL A 78 3.27 6.97 -6.05
C VAL A 78 3.14 7.01 -7.55
N ARG A 79 3.83 6.10 -8.23
CA ARG A 79 3.68 5.85 -9.67
C ARG A 79 3.38 4.37 -9.87
N ILE A 80 2.37 4.08 -10.68
CA ILE A 80 2.01 2.70 -11.03
C ILE A 80 2.49 2.41 -12.44
N VAL A 81 3.22 1.31 -12.59
CA VAL A 81 3.69 0.82 -13.88
C VAL A 81 3.07 -0.55 -14.12
N ASP A 82 2.24 -0.64 -15.16
CA ASP A 82 1.62 -1.86 -15.68
C ASP A 82 1.97 -2.12 -17.15
N ASN A 83 2.87 -1.28 -17.69
CA ASN A 83 3.39 -1.45 -19.05
C ASN A 83 4.50 -2.52 -19.04
N PRO A 84 4.30 -3.67 -19.72
CA PRO A 84 5.28 -4.76 -19.74
C PRO A 84 6.60 -4.37 -20.39
N GLU A 85 6.61 -3.45 -21.37
CA GLU A 85 7.84 -2.98 -22.04
C GLU A 85 8.75 -2.22 -21.08
N VAL A 86 8.16 -1.37 -20.21
CA VAL A 86 8.91 -0.62 -19.18
C VAL A 86 9.49 -1.59 -18.15
N ILE A 87 8.68 -2.55 -17.67
CA ILE A 87 9.12 -3.58 -16.72
C ILE A 87 10.25 -4.41 -17.32
N GLN A 88 10.13 -4.81 -18.60
CA GLN A 88 11.13 -5.58 -19.31
C GLN A 88 12.44 -4.79 -19.44
N LYS A 89 12.38 -3.52 -19.85
CA LYS A 89 13.55 -2.67 -20.03
C LYS A 89 14.32 -2.44 -18.74
N LEU A 90 13.62 -2.18 -17.63
CA LEU A 90 14.24 -2.09 -16.30
C LEU A 90 14.88 -3.43 -15.89
N THR A 91 14.27 -4.55 -16.26
CA THR A 91 14.80 -5.88 -15.99
C THR A 91 16.06 -6.18 -16.80
N GLU A 92 16.12 -5.75 -18.05
CA GLU A 92 17.32 -5.89 -18.89
C GLU A 92 18.51 -5.10 -18.30
N LEU A 93 18.26 -3.89 -17.80
CA LEU A 93 19.28 -3.12 -17.09
C LEU A 93 19.75 -3.84 -15.81
N TYR A 94 18.81 -4.40 -15.06
CA TYR A 94 19.13 -5.18 -13.85
C TYR A 94 19.99 -6.40 -14.17
N LEU A 95 19.71 -7.11 -15.27
CA LEU A 95 20.45 -8.31 -15.67
C LEU A 95 21.87 -8.00 -16.15
N LYS A 96 22.15 -6.80 -16.68
CA LYS A 96 23.53 -6.39 -17.01
C LYS A 96 24.42 -6.39 -15.76
N ASP A 97 23.90 -5.94 -14.62
CA ASP A 97 24.62 -5.89 -13.34
C ASP A 97 24.52 -7.24 -12.55
N ASN A 98 23.55 -8.08 -12.89
CA ASN A 98 23.23 -9.33 -12.20
C ASN A 98 23.09 -10.50 -13.18
N PRO A 99 24.11 -10.84 -13.98
CA PRO A 99 24.00 -11.82 -15.08
C PRO A 99 23.61 -13.23 -14.60
N LYS A 100 23.94 -13.59 -13.36
CA LYS A 100 23.56 -14.90 -12.79
C LYS A 100 22.06 -15.08 -12.62
N GLU A 101 21.30 -14.00 -12.48
CA GLU A 101 19.83 -14.08 -12.41
C GLU A 101 19.22 -14.54 -13.75
N ALA A 102 19.89 -14.28 -14.88
CA ALA A 102 19.47 -14.75 -16.21
C ALA A 102 19.51 -16.30 -16.33
N GLU A 103 20.32 -16.96 -15.52
CA GLU A 103 20.43 -18.43 -15.50
C GLU A 103 19.24 -19.10 -14.77
N ASN A 104 18.47 -18.32 -14.01
CA ASN A 104 17.32 -18.83 -13.25
C ASN A 104 16.07 -18.92 -14.15
N PRO A 105 15.59 -20.12 -14.50
CA PRO A 105 14.44 -20.28 -15.39
C PRO A 105 13.13 -19.74 -14.84
N ASN A 106 13.07 -19.48 -13.54
CA ASN A 106 11.91 -18.89 -12.87
C ASN A 106 11.97 -17.35 -12.78
N PHE A 107 13.09 -16.73 -13.17
CA PHE A 107 13.24 -15.29 -13.19
C PHE A 107 12.63 -14.74 -14.48
N LYS A 108 11.64 -13.86 -14.36
CA LYS A 108 11.00 -13.17 -15.49
C LYS A 108 11.25 -11.67 -15.45
N ASN A 109 11.23 -11.07 -14.25
CA ASN A 109 11.56 -9.67 -14.06
C ASN A 109 12.10 -9.39 -12.66
N MET A 110 12.81 -8.27 -12.50
CA MET A 110 13.43 -7.85 -11.25
C MET A 110 12.45 -7.57 -10.11
N PHE A 111 11.16 -7.43 -10.41
CA PHE A 111 10.09 -7.17 -9.45
C PHE A 111 9.42 -8.46 -8.94
N ARG A 112 10.16 -9.55 -8.85
CA ARG A 112 9.67 -10.88 -8.46
C ARG A 112 8.52 -11.37 -9.34
N ASN A 113 8.64 -11.09 -10.64
CA ASN A 113 7.69 -11.47 -11.69
C ASN A 113 6.31 -10.79 -11.57
N ALA A 114 6.18 -9.74 -10.77
CA ALA A 114 4.95 -8.97 -10.69
C ALA A 114 4.68 -8.22 -12.01
N PRO A 115 3.46 -8.32 -12.57
CA PRO A 115 3.09 -7.63 -13.81
C PRO A 115 2.65 -6.18 -13.60
N THR A 116 2.42 -5.77 -12.36
CA THR A 116 2.08 -4.39 -11.98
C THR A 116 2.95 -3.98 -10.81
N VAL A 117 3.55 -2.80 -10.86
CA VAL A 117 4.48 -2.32 -9.83
C VAL A 117 4.10 -0.92 -9.38
N ALA A 118 3.97 -0.72 -8.08
CA ALA A 118 3.90 0.60 -7.47
C ALA A 118 5.31 1.04 -7.04
N PHE A 119 5.71 2.23 -7.44
CA PHE A 119 6.93 2.92 -7.02
C PHE A 119 6.53 3.98 -6.02
N ILE A 120 6.97 3.85 -4.77
CA ILE A 120 6.63 4.75 -3.67
C ILE A 120 7.86 5.59 -3.33
N ALA A 121 7.74 6.90 -3.49
CA ALA A 121 8.75 7.87 -3.12
C ALA A 121 8.32 8.65 -1.89
N ASN A 122 9.28 9.00 -1.05
CA ASN A 122 9.08 9.77 0.16
C ASN A 122 9.72 11.15 0.07
N ASP A 123 9.11 12.15 0.69
CA ASP A 123 9.71 13.48 0.88
C ASP A 123 10.91 13.38 1.84
N THR A 124 12.13 13.54 1.31
CA THR A 124 13.37 13.43 2.09
C THR A 124 13.59 14.60 3.05
N SER A 125 12.85 15.70 2.88
CA SER A 125 12.88 16.84 3.80
C SER A 125 12.04 16.66 5.06
N PHE A 126 11.24 15.57 5.14
CA PHE A 126 10.34 15.30 6.25
C PHE A 126 10.64 13.98 6.94
N ALA A 127 11.07 14.04 8.19
CA ALA A 127 11.59 12.90 8.93
C ALA A 127 10.58 11.72 9.10
N TYR A 128 9.28 12.01 9.15
CA TYR A 128 8.23 10.98 9.29
C TYR A 128 7.75 10.40 7.97
N SER A 129 8.18 10.95 6.85
CA SER A 129 7.76 10.50 5.51
C SER A 129 7.97 9.00 5.26
N PRO A 130 9.09 8.36 5.66
CA PRO A 130 9.25 6.92 5.50
C PRO A 130 8.23 6.09 6.31
N VAL A 131 7.82 6.58 7.49
CA VAL A 131 6.78 5.94 8.32
C VAL A 131 5.43 6.08 7.62
N ASP A 132 5.08 7.28 7.17
CA ASP A 132 3.84 7.56 6.45
C ASP A 132 3.73 6.68 5.18
N CYS A 133 4.83 6.55 4.41
CA CYS A 133 4.90 5.65 3.25
C CYS A 133 4.69 4.19 3.64
N GLY A 134 5.21 3.75 4.79
CA GLY A 134 5.02 2.39 5.30
C GLY A 134 3.57 2.10 5.66
N LEU A 135 2.89 3.05 6.33
CA LEU A 135 1.47 2.95 6.66
C LEU A 135 0.59 2.91 5.40
N MET A 136 0.88 3.78 4.43
CA MET A 136 0.22 3.77 3.13
C MET A 136 0.44 2.44 2.39
N ALA A 137 1.67 1.96 2.35
CA ALA A 137 2.01 0.68 1.70
C ALA A 137 1.25 -0.50 2.32
N GLU A 138 1.09 -0.55 3.65
CA GLU A 138 0.36 -1.63 4.31
C GLU A 138 -1.14 -1.56 3.98
N ASN A 139 -1.76 -0.37 3.96
CA ASN A 139 -3.14 -0.22 3.51
C ASN A 139 -3.33 -0.73 2.06
N MET A 140 -2.41 -0.40 1.15
CA MET A 140 -2.42 -0.91 -0.23
C MET A 140 -2.33 -2.44 -0.27
N ILE A 141 -1.46 -3.03 0.53
CA ILE A 141 -1.23 -4.48 0.58
C ILE A 141 -2.44 -5.22 1.16
N LEU A 142 -3.05 -4.69 2.21
CA LEU A 142 -4.21 -5.30 2.85
C LEU A 142 -5.45 -5.20 1.96
N SER A 143 -5.70 -4.04 1.36
CA SER A 143 -6.81 -3.87 0.41
C SER A 143 -6.65 -4.76 -0.83
N ALA A 144 -5.43 -4.88 -1.38
CA ALA A 144 -5.14 -5.80 -2.47
C ALA A 144 -5.48 -7.24 -2.08
N TRP A 145 -5.01 -7.69 -0.90
CA TRP A 145 -5.26 -9.05 -0.43
C TRP A 145 -6.73 -9.35 -0.24
N SER A 146 -7.51 -8.43 0.31
CA SER A 146 -8.97 -8.58 0.47
C SER A 146 -9.73 -8.73 -0.85
N MET A 147 -9.14 -8.24 -1.95
CA MET A 147 -9.68 -8.35 -3.31
C MET A 147 -9.04 -9.51 -4.11
N GLY A 148 -8.29 -10.42 -3.47
CA GLY A 148 -7.66 -11.55 -4.14
C GLY A 148 -6.41 -11.18 -4.96
N ILE A 149 -5.87 -9.98 -4.78
CA ILE A 149 -4.63 -9.54 -5.42
C ILE A 149 -3.44 -9.80 -4.49
N GLY A 150 -2.46 -10.55 -5.00
CA GLY A 150 -1.20 -10.80 -4.30
C GLY A 150 -0.25 -9.62 -4.39
N SER A 151 0.58 -9.45 -3.36
CA SER A 151 1.58 -8.39 -3.36
C SER A 151 2.89 -8.80 -2.67
N VAL A 152 3.96 -8.06 -2.96
CA VAL A 152 5.26 -8.18 -2.28
C VAL A 152 5.99 -6.85 -2.21
N CYS A 153 6.49 -6.47 -1.02
CA CYS A 153 7.38 -5.32 -0.85
C CYS A 153 8.79 -5.63 -1.34
N LEU A 154 9.40 -4.70 -2.05
CA LEU A 154 10.65 -4.87 -2.79
C LEU A 154 11.59 -3.68 -2.56
N GLY A 155 12.53 -3.81 -1.62
CA GLY A 155 13.59 -2.81 -1.42
C GLY A 155 14.77 -2.95 -2.40
N GLY A 156 15.02 -4.16 -2.93
CA GLY A 156 16.10 -4.42 -3.88
C GLY A 156 15.97 -3.61 -5.17
N PRO A 157 14.84 -3.69 -5.88
CA PRO A 157 14.58 -2.87 -7.05
C PRO A 157 14.71 -1.37 -6.81
N ALA A 158 14.18 -0.85 -5.70
CA ALA A 158 14.30 0.56 -5.36
C ALA A 158 15.78 0.99 -5.22
N ARG A 159 16.59 0.17 -4.55
CA ARG A 159 18.02 0.42 -4.40
C ARG A 159 18.74 0.39 -5.76
N PHE A 160 18.47 -0.63 -6.59
CA PHE A 160 19.05 -0.75 -7.92
C PHE A 160 18.73 0.48 -8.78
N MET A 161 17.48 0.89 -8.85
CA MET A 161 17.06 2.04 -9.64
C MET A 161 17.72 3.35 -9.22
N LYS A 162 18.06 3.49 -7.93
CA LYS A 162 18.80 4.67 -7.44
C LYS A 162 20.29 4.61 -7.75
N SER A 163 20.89 3.43 -7.74
CA SER A 163 22.35 3.26 -7.86
C SER A 163 22.83 3.08 -9.30
N ASN A 164 21.99 2.51 -10.20
CA ASN A 164 22.37 2.32 -11.60
C ASN A 164 22.01 3.57 -12.42
N PRO A 165 22.97 4.21 -13.15
CA PRO A 165 22.72 5.46 -13.86
C PRO A 165 21.65 5.38 -14.95
N GLU A 166 21.58 4.26 -15.70
CA GLU A 166 20.59 4.07 -16.76
C GLU A 166 19.18 3.87 -16.14
N ALA A 167 19.05 3.08 -15.08
CA ALA A 167 17.80 2.89 -14.37
C ALA A 167 17.34 4.17 -13.63
N ASN A 168 18.27 4.98 -13.15
CA ASN A 168 17.97 6.27 -12.53
C ASN A 168 17.40 7.29 -13.54
N ALA A 169 17.78 7.21 -14.82
CA ALA A 169 17.15 8.02 -15.86
C ALA A 169 15.64 7.71 -15.96
N TYR A 170 15.24 6.43 -15.93
CA TYR A 170 13.82 6.06 -15.86
C TYR A 170 13.13 6.55 -14.59
N LEU A 171 13.82 6.53 -13.46
CA LEU A 171 13.27 7.06 -12.21
C LEU A 171 12.97 8.57 -12.33
N LYS A 172 13.84 9.32 -13.00
CA LYS A 172 13.62 10.75 -13.29
C LYS A 172 12.43 10.97 -14.24
N GLU A 173 12.27 10.13 -15.27
CA GLU A 173 11.13 10.18 -16.18
C GLU A 173 9.78 9.91 -15.51
N MET A 174 9.77 9.21 -14.36
CA MET A 174 8.55 9.03 -13.53
C MET A 174 8.03 10.34 -12.92
N GLY A 175 8.84 11.41 -12.94
CA GLY A 175 8.41 12.75 -12.57
C GLY A 175 8.02 12.89 -11.09
N PHE A 176 8.80 12.29 -10.19
CA PHE A 176 8.69 12.61 -8.76
C PHE A 176 9.17 14.03 -8.49
N SER A 177 8.58 14.69 -7.50
CA SER A 177 8.96 16.03 -7.08
C SER A 177 10.41 16.09 -6.58
N GLU A 178 11.03 17.29 -6.61
CA GLU A 178 12.47 17.49 -6.41
C GLU A 178 13.01 16.87 -5.11
N ASN A 179 12.26 16.96 -4.02
CA ASN A 179 12.69 16.43 -2.71
C ASN A 179 12.23 14.99 -2.45
N TYR A 180 11.71 14.31 -3.48
CA TYR A 180 11.22 12.94 -3.32
C TYR A 180 12.25 11.94 -3.83
N ASP A 181 12.49 10.91 -3.03
CA ASP A 181 13.37 9.79 -3.38
C ASP A 181 12.64 8.45 -3.30
N LEU A 182 12.94 7.56 -4.25
CA LEU A 182 12.33 6.23 -4.27
C LEU A 182 12.69 5.44 -3.01
N LEU A 183 11.67 5.15 -2.19
CA LEU A 183 11.82 4.41 -0.94
C LEU A 183 11.60 2.92 -1.12
N LEU A 184 10.54 2.54 -1.84
CA LEU A 184 10.02 1.17 -1.88
C LEU A 184 9.31 0.91 -3.20
N CYS A 185 9.43 -0.31 -3.72
CA CYS A 185 8.54 -0.82 -4.75
C CYS A 185 7.59 -1.87 -4.14
N ILE A 186 6.37 -1.97 -4.66
CA ILE A 186 5.45 -3.06 -4.36
C ILE A 186 5.03 -3.71 -5.66
N GLY A 187 5.32 -5.00 -5.81
CA GLY A 187 4.79 -5.81 -6.91
C GLY A 187 3.37 -6.28 -6.59
N PHE A 188 2.46 -6.16 -7.55
CA PHE A 188 1.08 -6.63 -7.50
C PHE A 188 0.78 -7.56 -8.66
N GLY A 189 -0.17 -8.48 -8.46
CA GLY A 189 -0.67 -9.37 -9.51
C GLY A 189 -1.62 -10.42 -8.97
N TYR A 190 -2.29 -11.13 -9.87
CA TYR A 190 -3.13 -12.28 -9.51
C TYR A 190 -2.24 -13.43 -9.05
N PRO A 191 -2.43 -13.99 -7.83
CA PRO A 191 -1.55 -15.02 -7.29
C PRO A 191 -1.52 -16.28 -8.14
N ALA A 192 -0.32 -16.85 -8.35
CA ALA A 192 -0.11 -18.17 -8.91
C ALA A 192 0.61 -19.12 -7.91
N GLU A 193 0.56 -18.77 -6.62
CA GLU A 193 1.05 -19.57 -5.51
C GLU A 193 0.27 -19.26 -4.23
N THR A 194 0.32 -20.19 -3.26
CA THR A 194 -0.22 -19.98 -1.91
C THR A 194 0.92 -20.12 -0.90
N PRO A 195 1.60 -19.00 -0.55
CA PRO A 195 2.75 -19.05 0.34
C PRO A 195 2.34 -19.43 1.77
N LYS A 196 3.14 -20.30 2.42
CA LYS A 196 2.94 -20.65 3.83
C LYS A 196 3.23 -19.47 4.74
N ALA A 197 2.50 -19.40 5.86
CA ALA A 197 2.78 -18.45 6.92
C ALA A 197 4.19 -18.69 7.50
N LYS A 198 4.93 -17.61 7.73
CA LYS A 198 6.20 -17.66 8.46
C LYS A 198 5.94 -17.38 9.94
N PRO A 199 6.69 -18.01 10.86
CA PRO A 199 6.54 -17.74 12.29
C PRO A 199 6.81 -16.27 12.62
N ARG A 200 6.19 -15.79 13.69
CA ARG A 200 6.42 -14.47 14.28
C ARG A 200 6.94 -14.65 15.70
N ASP A 201 7.87 -13.81 16.09
CA ASP A 201 8.46 -13.81 17.42
C ASP A 201 7.59 -12.94 18.35
N ALA A 202 6.67 -13.59 19.06
CA ALA A 202 5.78 -12.93 20.00
C ALA A 202 6.52 -12.40 21.24
N ALA A 203 7.72 -12.91 21.57
CA ALA A 203 8.50 -12.46 22.71
C ALA A 203 9.01 -11.02 22.57
N LYS A 204 8.97 -10.47 21.37
CA LYS A 204 9.32 -9.05 21.09
C LYS A 204 8.23 -8.06 21.48
N VAL A 205 7.04 -8.53 21.88
CA VAL A 205 5.93 -7.69 22.33
C VAL A 205 5.67 -7.98 23.79
N LYS A 206 5.72 -6.95 24.63
CA LYS A 206 5.51 -7.06 26.08
C LYS A 206 4.60 -5.95 26.57
N PHE A 207 3.75 -6.29 27.52
CA PHE A 207 3.08 -5.30 28.38
C PHE A 207 4.11 -4.80 29.41
N MET A 208 4.09 -3.53 29.68
CA MET A 208 4.90 -2.90 30.74
C MET A 208 3.94 -2.53 31.85
N ASP A 209 4.18 -3.09 33.06
CA ASP A 209 3.41 -2.82 34.29
C ASP A 209 3.97 -1.58 35.01
#